data_4ddb1504f4e8e333ec55dd2350128c28
#
_entry.id   4ddb1504f4e8e333ec55dd2350128c28
#
_cell.length_a   1.000
_cell.length_b   1.000
_cell.length_c   1.000
_cell.angle_alpha   90.00
_cell.angle_beta   90.00
_cell.angle_gamma   90.00
#
_symmetry.space_group_name_H-M   'P 1'
#
loop_
_entity.id
_entity.type
_entity.pdbx_description
1 polymer ?
#
loop_
_entity_poly.entity_id
_entity_poly.type
_entity_poly.pdbx_seq_one_letter_code
_entity_poly.pdbx_strand_id
1 'polypeptide(L)'
;MWMTPFYLFFGVLIVYIFKNQINLKKLNNFISVFLILFIFSPFVYAYVSITEEDKRTDYLGKQISVKTQYIWSDNHKKPINVVLGDEWFAGNLSYHLKSRPAWEGLITKDKLNLLSKFICIDNVCVGNR
;
A
#
# COMPACT_ATOMS: atom_id res chain seq x y z
N MET A 1 -5.33 -3.23 8.44
CA MET A 1 -4.60 -2.81 9.65
C MET A 1 -5.11 -3.42 10.97
N TRP A 2 -6.08 -4.33 10.95
CA TRP A 2 -6.65 -4.94 12.18
C TRP A 2 -5.97 -6.24 12.62
N MET A 3 -5.01 -6.75 11.84
CA MET A 3 -4.34 -8.04 12.11
C MET A 3 -3.20 -7.97 13.13
N THR A 4 -2.62 -6.81 13.37
CA THR A 4 -1.44 -6.66 14.25
C THR A 4 -1.68 -7.10 15.70
N PRO A 5 -2.80 -6.73 16.35
CA PRO A 5 -3.07 -7.22 17.72
C PRO A 5 -3.25 -8.73 17.79
N PHE A 6 -3.80 -9.34 16.74
CA PHE A 6 -4.03 -10.78 16.69
C PHE A 6 -2.74 -11.58 16.71
N TYR A 7 -1.70 -11.13 15.99
CA TYR A 7 -0.40 -11.79 16.01
C TYR A 7 0.29 -11.70 17.35
N LEU A 8 0.15 -10.59 18.07
CA LEU A 8 0.69 -10.45 19.43
C LEU A 8 0.04 -11.42 20.40
N PHE A 9 -1.30 -11.52 20.40
CA PHE A 9 -2.03 -12.46 21.24
C PHE A 9 -1.76 -13.91 20.87
N PHE A 10 -1.58 -14.22 19.60
CA PHE A 10 -1.25 -15.56 19.15
C PHE A 10 0.12 -16.03 19.65
N GLY A 11 1.13 -15.16 19.65
CA GLY A 11 2.44 -15.44 20.22
C GLY A 11 2.37 -15.75 21.71
N VAL A 12 1.64 -14.94 22.48
CA VAL A 12 1.42 -15.16 23.92
C VAL A 12 0.66 -16.46 24.18
N LEU A 13 -0.37 -16.76 23.36
CA LEU A 13 -1.15 -17.99 23.48
C LEU A 13 -0.27 -19.24 23.25
N ILE A 14 0.58 -19.24 22.24
CA ILE A 14 1.51 -20.33 21.98
C ILE A 14 2.43 -20.55 23.18
N VAL A 15 3.04 -19.49 23.69
CA VAL A 15 3.92 -19.59 24.87
C VAL A 15 3.15 -20.14 26.06
N TYR A 16 1.92 -19.71 26.28
CA TYR A 16 1.07 -20.19 27.37
C TYR A 16 0.73 -21.68 27.25
N ILE A 17 0.37 -22.15 26.04
CA ILE A 17 0.05 -23.57 25.79
C ILE A 17 1.27 -24.47 26.01
N PHE A 18 2.43 -24.03 25.50
CA PHE A 18 3.66 -24.83 25.54
C PHE A 18 4.57 -24.55 26.74
N LYS A 19 4.13 -23.74 27.72
CA LYS A 19 4.95 -23.34 28.87
C LYS A 19 5.61 -24.50 29.59
N ASN A 20 4.93 -25.66 29.75
CA ASN A 20 5.44 -26.84 30.40
C ASN A 20 6.47 -27.63 29.61
N GLN A 21 6.54 -27.39 28.29
CA GLN A 21 7.49 -28.03 27.37
C GLN A 21 8.71 -27.15 27.08
N ILE A 22 8.68 -25.88 27.52
CA ILE A 22 9.78 -24.93 27.32
C ILE A 22 10.94 -25.31 28.23
N ASN A 23 12.04 -25.81 27.65
CA ASN A 23 13.23 -26.13 28.36
C ASN A 23 14.18 -24.91 28.44
N LEU A 24 14.25 -24.28 29.60
CA LEU A 24 15.09 -23.10 29.83
C LEU A 24 16.58 -23.33 29.55
N LYS A 25 17.06 -24.57 29.59
CA LYS A 25 18.46 -24.90 29.22
C LYS A 25 18.76 -24.64 27.74
N LYS A 26 17.74 -24.65 26.90
CA LYS A 26 17.86 -24.32 25.46
C LYS A 26 17.61 -22.84 25.13
N LEU A 27 17.27 -22.03 26.16
CA LEU A 27 16.97 -20.61 25.97
C LEU A 27 18.16 -19.84 25.38
N ASN A 28 19.38 -20.20 25.78
CA ASN A 28 20.60 -19.57 25.27
C ASN A 28 20.76 -19.77 23.76
N ASN A 29 20.48 -21.00 23.26
CA ASN A 29 20.51 -21.26 21.83
C ASN A 29 19.42 -20.50 21.08
N PHE A 30 18.22 -20.43 21.66
CA PHE A 30 17.12 -19.66 21.09
C PHE A 30 17.47 -18.16 21.00
N ILE A 31 18.01 -17.58 22.08
CA ILE A 31 18.43 -16.17 22.11
C ILE A 31 19.52 -15.92 21.07
N SER A 32 20.51 -16.82 20.95
CA SER A 32 21.58 -16.69 19.96
C SER A 32 21.03 -16.69 18.53
N VAL A 33 20.13 -17.61 18.18
CA VAL A 33 19.50 -17.64 16.85
C VAL A 33 18.64 -16.40 16.63
N PHE A 34 17.88 -15.98 17.63
CA PHE A 34 17.06 -14.78 17.55
C PHE A 34 17.91 -13.53 17.30
N LEU A 35 19.02 -13.36 18.04
CA LEU A 35 19.91 -12.21 17.85
C LEU A 35 20.56 -12.21 16.46
N ILE A 36 20.98 -13.39 15.97
CA ILE A 36 21.54 -13.51 14.61
C ILE A 36 20.50 -13.06 13.59
N LEU A 37 19.27 -13.57 13.66
CA LEU A 37 18.19 -13.19 12.73
C LEU A 37 17.83 -11.71 12.86
N PHE A 38 17.80 -11.18 14.08
CA PHE A 38 17.48 -9.78 14.34
C PHE A 38 18.53 -8.84 13.75
N ILE A 39 19.82 -9.18 13.90
CA ILE A 39 20.92 -8.39 13.33
C ILE A 39 20.94 -8.54 11.79
N PHE A 40 20.68 -9.74 11.28
CA PHE A 40 20.74 -10.01 9.85
C PHE A 40 19.55 -9.42 9.07
N SER A 41 18.40 -9.32 9.69
CA SER A 41 17.15 -8.81 9.07
C SER A 41 17.29 -7.45 8.40
N PRO A 42 17.87 -6.40 9.02
CA PRO A 42 18.01 -5.10 8.37
C PRO A 42 18.95 -5.13 7.15
N PHE A 43 19.95 -6.00 7.14
CA PHE A 43 20.85 -6.14 5.99
C PHE A 43 20.14 -6.79 4.81
N VAL A 44 19.34 -7.84 5.05
CA VAL A 44 18.50 -8.46 4.01
C VAL A 44 17.49 -7.46 3.48
N TYR A 45 16.85 -6.70 4.35
CA TYR A 45 15.90 -5.67 3.95
C TYR A 45 16.59 -4.57 3.12
N ALA A 46 17.78 -4.12 3.53
CA ALA A 46 18.54 -3.14 2.77
C ALA A 46 18.95 -3.67 1.39
N TYR A 47 19.40 -4.93 1.32
CA TYR A 47 19.75 -5.58 0.06
C TYR A 47 18.55 -5.66 -0.89
N VAL A 48 17.41 -6.16 -0.43
CA VAL A 48 16.16 -6.21 -1.21
C VAL A 48 15.74 -4.80 -1.61
N SER A 49 15.89 -3.85 -0.67
CA SER A 49 15.54 -2.45 -0.92
C SER A 49 16.39 -1.77 -2.00
N ILE A 50 17.60 -2.21 -2.23
CA ILE A 50 18.48 -1.65 -3.28
C ILE A 50 18.27 -2.37 -4.63
N THR A 51 17.96 -3.67 -4.60
CA THR A 51 17.86 -4.49 -5.80
C THR A 51 16.51 -4.48 -6.47
N GLU A 52 15.43 -4.21 -5.73
CA GLU A 52 14.09 -4.10 -6.32
C GLU A 52 13.90 -2.71 -6.95
N GLU A 53 13.58 -2.69 -8.23
CA GLU A 53 13.05 -1.55 -8.97
C GLU A 53 11.50 -1.56 -8.86
N ASP A 54 10.85 -0.41 -9.01
CA ASP A 54 9.39 -0.23 -8.96
C ASP A 54 8.70 -0.56 -7.63
N LYS A 55 9.26 -0.11 -6.52
CA LYS A 55 8.60 -0.26 -5.22
C LYS A 55 7.38 0.64 -5.09
N ARG A 56 6.36 0.12 -4.40
CA ARG A 56 5.20 0.92 -4.00
C ARG A 56 5.57 2.17 -3.19
N THR A 57 6.70 2.13 -2.46
CA THR A 57 7.24 3.26 -1.70
C THR A 57 7.78 4.38 -2.56
N ASP A 58 8.19 4.09 -3.79
CA ASP A 58 8.78 5.06 -4.72
C ASP A 58 7.72 5.79 -5.55
N TYR A 59 6.44 5.47 -5.32
CA TYR A 59 5.33 6.12 -5.98
C TYR A 59 5.21 7.60 -5.60
N LEU A 60 5.49 8.47 -6.55
CA LEU A 60 5.47 9.92 -6.40
C LEU A 60 4.03 10.49 -6.46
N GLY A 61 3.14 10.02 -5.59
CA GLY A 61 1.71 10.34 -5.60
C GLY A 61 1.39 11.83 -5.66
N LYS A 62 2.17 12.65 -4.95
CA LYS A 62 1.99 14.11 -4.98
C LYS A 62 2.32 14.71 -6.34
N GLN A 63 3.39 14.29 -7.00
CA GLN A 63 3.78 14.81 -8.31
C GLN A 63 2.78 14.37 -9.39
N ILE A 64 2.36 13.10 -9.32
CA ILE A 64 1.36 12.55 -10.25
C ILE A 64 0.02 13.27 -10.06
N SER A 65 -0.40 13.56 -8.83
CA SER A 65 -1.64 14.29 -8.57
C SER A 65 -1.62 15.71 -9.11
N VAL A 66 -0.49 16.42 -8.98
CA VAL A 66 -0.33 17.77 -9.55
C VAL A 66 -0.40 17.73 -11.08
N LYS A 67 0.30 16.78 -11.70
CA LYS A 67 0.26 16.58 -13.16
C LYS A 67 -1.15 16.23 -13.62
N THR A 68 -1.80 15.30 -12.96
CA THR A 68 -3.19 14.89 -13.28
C THR A 68 -4.16 16.05 -13.13
N GLN A 69 -4.04 16.83 -12.05
CA GLN A 69 -4.87 18.01 -11.81
C GLN A 69 -4.66 19.07 -12.88
N TYR A 70 -3.42 19.30 -13.31
CA TYR A 70 -3.10 20.25 -14.36
C TYR A 70 -3.72 19.83 -15.70
N ILE A 71 -3.49 18.59 -16.14
CA ILE A 71 -4.05 18.05 -17.38
C ILE A 71 -5.59 18.09 -17.36
N TRP A 72 -6.19 17.77 -16.21
CA TRP A 72 -7.63 17.80 -16.04
C TRP A 72 -8.19 19.22 -16.14
N SER A 73 -7.59 20.18 -15.44
CA SER A 73 -8.07 21.57 -15.41
C SER A 73 -7.92 22.29 -16.75
N ASP A 74 -6.92 21.90 -17.55
CA ASP A 74 -6.73 22.41 -18.90
C ASP A 74 -7.85 21.97 -19.86
N ASN A 75 -8.32 20.74 -19.71
CA ASN A 75 -9.32 20.14 -20.58
C ASN A 75 -10.75 20.25 -20.05
N HIS A 76 -10.92 20.40 -18.72
CA HIS A 76 -12.23 20.32 -18.08
C HIS A 76 -12.41 21.34 -16.96
N LYS A 77 -13.54 22.04 -16.96
CA LYS A 77 -13.90 23.02 -15.92
C LYS A 77 -14.48 22.41 -14.64
N LYS A 78 -14.98 21.16 -14.73
CA LYS A 78 -15.58 20.47 -13.58
C LYS A 78 -14.49 19.77 -12.74
N PRO A 79 -14.68 19.64 -11.40
CA PRO A 79 -13.73 18.91 -10.57
C PRO A 79 -13.75 17.40 -10.89
N ILE A 80 -12.64 16.73 -10.58
CA ILE A 80 -12.55 15.27 -10.63
C ILE A 80 -13.39 14.71 -9.48
N ASN A 81 -14.34 13.80 -9.77
CA ASN A 81 -15.21 13.19 -8.77
C ASN A 81 -14.93 11.70 -8.57
N VAL A 82 -14.36 11.04 -9.57
CA VAL A 82 -14.16 9.60 -9.58
C VAL A 82 -12.73 9.27 -9.97
N VAL A 83 -12.17 8.25 -9.30
CA VAL A 83 -10.90 7.63 -9.66
C VAL A 83 -11.12 6.13 -9.83
N LEU A 84 -10.64 5.57 -10.94
CA LEU A 84 -10.64 4.15 -11.26
C LEU A 84 -9.21 3.66 -11.36
N GLY A 85 -8.94 2.44 -10.89
CA GLY A 85 -7.63 1.82 -10.96
C GLY A 85 -7.37 0.88 -9.81
N ASP A 86 -6.14 0.38 -9.71
CA ASP A 86 -5.71 -0.40 -8.55
C ASP A 86 -5.87 0.40 -7.27
N GLU A 87 -6.30 -0.28 -6.19
CA GLU A 87 -6.62 0.34 -4.90
C GLU A 87 -5.46 1.20 -4.35
N TRP A 88 -4.23 0.72 -4.49
CA TRP A 88 -3.06 1.42 -4.00
C TRP A 88 -2.80 2.72 -4.79
N PHE A 89 -2.72 2.63 -6.11
CA PHE A 89 -2.42 3.79 -6.96
C PHE A 89 -3.58 4.79 -6.97
N ALA A 90 -4.80 4.31 -7.16
CA ALA A 90 -5.99 5.15 -7.18
C ALA A 90 -6.27 5.79 -5.82
N GLY A 91 -6.05 5.06 -4.71
CA GLY A 91 -6.19 5.58 -3.35
C GLY A 91 -5.20 6.70 -3.04
N ASN A 92 -3.92 6.50 -3.39
CA ASN A 92 -2.90 7.55 -3.24
C ASN A 92 -3.20 8.79 -4.09
N LEU A 93 -3.61 8.58 -5.34
CA LEU A 93 -3.98 9.68 -6.23
C LEU A 93 -5.18 10.46 -5.68
N SER A 94 -6.23 9.76 -5.25
CA SER A 94 -7.41 10.35 -4.63
C SER A 94 -7.06 11.18 -3.39
N TYR A 95 -6.17 10.69 -2.54
CA TYR A 95 -5.72 11.39 -1.33
C TYR A 95 -5.00 12.71 -1.64
N HIS A 96 -4.19 12.75 -2.70
CA HIS A 96 -3.40 13.93 -3.07
C HIS A 96 -4.15 14.92 -3.98
N LEU A 97 -5.22 14.52 -4.66
CA LEU A 97 -6.05 15.41 -5.46
C LEU A 97 -6.85 16.38 -4.57
N LYS A 98 -6.98 17.64 -4.99
CA LYS A 98 -7.71 18.67 -4.23
C LYS A 98 -9.19 18.34 -4.03
N SER A 99 -9.82 17.73 -5.00
CA SER A 99 -11.25 17.36 -4.97
C SER A 99 -11.53 16.10 -4.15
N ARG A 100 -10.49 15.32 -3.76
CA ARG A 100 -10.61 14.04 -3.05
C ARG A 100 -11.68 13.13 -3.65
N PRO A 101 -11.54 12.76 -4.92
CA PRO A 101 -12.53 11.95 -5.63
C PRO A 101 -12.69 10.57 -5.01
N ALA A 102 -13.88 9.99 -5.15
CA ALA A 102 -14.14 8.64 -4.67
C ALA A 102 -13.45 7.59 -5.55
N TRP A 103 -12.85 6.57 -4.94
CA TRP A 103 -12.38 5.39 -5.64
C TRP A 103 -13.55 4.44 -5.92
N GLU A 104 -13.75 4.05 -7.18
CA GLU A 104 -14.84 3.18 -7.61
C GLU A 104 -14.37 1.82 -8.14
N GLY A 105 -13.14 1.44 -7.82
CA GLY A 105 -12.58 0.13 -8.14
C GLY A 105 -11.77 0.10 -9.44
N LEU A 106 -11.56 -1.10 -9.95
CA LEU A 106 -10.72 -1.34 -11.12
C LEU A 106 -11.31 -0.72 -12.39
N ILE A 107 -10.43 -0.42 -13.35
CA ILE A 107 -10.81 0.11 -14.65
C ILE A 107 -11.55 -0.99 -15.43
N THR A 108 -12.81 -0.72 -15.78
CA THR A 108 -13.66 -1.58 -16.62
C THR A 108 -14.33 -0.71 -17.67
N LYS A 109 -14.58 -1.27 -18.86
CA LYS A 109 -15.25 -0.55 -19.96
C LYS A 109 -16.60 0.02 -19.53
N ASP A 110 -17.37 -0.76 -18.75
CA ASP A 110 -18.68 -0.34 -18.26
C ASP A 110 -18.59 0.89 -17.35
N LYS A 111 -17.59 0.93 -16.47
CA LYS A 111 -17.36 2.07 -15.57
C LYS A 111 -16.87 3.31 -16.31
N LEU A 112 -16.02 3.14 -17.32
CA LEU A 112 -15.57 4.24 -18.17
C LEU A 112 -16.74 4.84 -18.96
N ASN A 113 -17.65 4.02 -19.46
CA ASN A 113 -18.85 4.46 -20.18
C ASN A 113 -19.85 5.24 -19.29
N LEU A 114 -19.82 5.03 -17.98
CA LEU A 114 -20.63 5.77 -17.00
C LEU A 114 -20.08 7.18 -16.71
N LEU A 115 -18.82 7.44 -17.07
CA LEU A 115 -18.21 8.75 -16.89
C LEU A 115 -18.52 9.64 -18.11
N SER A 116 -18.97 10.86 -17.84
CA SER A 116 -19.21 11.86 -18.89
C SER A 116 -17.90 12.27 -19.57
N LYS A 117 -16.83 12.33 -18.80
CA LYS A 117 -15.47 12.65 -19.24
C LYS A 117 -14.47 11.92 -18.37
N PHE A 118 -13.38 11.42 -18.97
CA PHE A 118 -12.29 10.78 -18.23
C PHE A 118 -10.94 11.00 -18.92
N ILE A 119 -9.88 10.91 -18.13
CA ILE A 119 -8.48 10.91 -18.58
C ILE A 119 -7.79 9.77 -17.86
N CYS A 120 -7.07 8.92 -18.61
CA CYS A 120 -6.26 7.85 -18.05
C CYS A 120 -4.79 8.23 -18.10
N ILE A 121 -4.09 8.04 -16.97
CA ILE A 121 -2.65 8.28 -16.82
C ILE A 121 -2.10 7.02 -16.16
N ASP A 122 -1.19 6.36 -16.86
CA ASP A 122 -0.64 5.08 -16.45
C ASP A 122 -1.77 4.06 -16.14
N ASN A 123 -1.82 3.55 -14.92
CA ASN A 123 -2.77 2.54 -14.46
C ASN A 123 -4.00 3.13 -13.72
N VAL A 124 -4.22 4.44 -13.84
CA VAL A 124 -5.32 5.12 -13.13
C VAL A 124 -6.09 6.01 -14.10
N CYS A 125 -7.40 5.95 -14.06
CA CYS A 125 -8.29 6.85 -14.78
C CYS A 125 -9.02 7.76 -13.80
N VAL A 126 -9.04 9.05 -14.11
CA VAL A 126 -9.80 10.06 -13.37
C VAL A 126 -10.94 10.57 -14.21
N GLY A 127 -12.07 10.87 -13.59
CA GLY A 127 -13.24 11.27 -14.35
C GLY A 127 -14.26 12.07 -13.56
N ASN A 128 -15.29 12.47 -14.28
CA ASN A 128 -16.47 13.13 -13.76
C ASN A 128 -17.73 12.47 -14.35
N ARG A 129 -18.74 12.32 -13.51
CA ARG A 129 -20.10 11.90 -13.92
C ARG A 129 -20.93 13.04 -14.42
#